data_2164b8c8abcbfc4041e925d1aedb88bd
#
_entry.id   2164b8c8abcbfc4041e925d1aedb88bd
#
_cell.length_a   1.000
_cell.length_b   1.000
_cell.length_c   1.000
_cell.angle_alpha   90.00
_cell.angle_beta   90.00
_cell.angle_gamma   90.00
#
_symmetry.space_group_name_H-M   'P 1'
#
loop_
_entity.id
_entity.type
_entity.pdbx_description
1 polymer ?
#
loop_
_entity_poly.entity_id
_entity_poly.type
_entity_poly.pdbx_seq_one_letter_code
_entity_poly.pdbx_strand_id
1 'polypeptide(L)'
;MIAEYSFLDLLKAIRTCVNKPGYHVGIVTRTIADAKCACTEAYDLIKEDIEMLSAVDGHINRSNDQFITFNNGSYIKFISASINNIRGHKFHRILYVKQLPHDTVFHLSTAHIEYMEEDNGASR
;
A
#
# COMPACT_ATOMS: atom_id res chain seq x y z
N MET A 1 9.71 2.24 4.20
CA MET A 1 9.09 2.35 5.51
C MET A 1 8.13 1.20 5.75
N ILE A 2 8.21 0.59 6.92
CA ILE A 2 7.29 -0.46 7.35
C ILE A 2 6.63 0.04 8.63
N ALA A 3 5.30 0.08 8.65
CA ALA A 3 4.57 0.61 9.79
C ALA A 3 3.26 -0.14 10.00
N GLU A 4 2.73 -0.04 11.21
CA GLU A 4 1.44 -0.61 11.54
C GLU A 4 0.33 0.19 10.83
N TYR A 5 -0.67 -0.52 10.30
CA TYR A 5 -1.76 0.11 9.56
C TYR A 5 -2.60 1.02 10.46
N SER A 6 -2.81 2.24 10.01
CA SER A 6 -3.70 3.19 10.66
C SER A 6 -4.32 4.07 9.59
N PHE A 7 -5.41 4.75 9.94
CA PHE A 7 -6.08 5.67 9.03
C PHE A 7 -5.13 6.76 8.53
N LEU A 8 -4.36 7.33 9.44
CA LEU A 8 -3.43 8.40 9.10
C LEU A 8 -2.33 7.92 8.16
N ASP A 9 -1.78 6.75 8.43
CA ASP A 9 -0.74 6.17 7.58
C ASP A 9 -1.29 5.81 6.20
N LEU A 10 -2.52 5.33 6.13
CA LEU A 10 -3.18 5.07 4.87
C LEU A 10 -3.32 6.36 4.06
N LEU A 11 -3.77 7.42 4.69
CA LEU A 11 -3.94 8.70 4.02
C LEU A 11 -2.61 9.25 3.51
N LYS A 12 -1.56 9.14 4.31
CA LYS A 12 -0.21 9.55 3.90
C LYS A 12 0.29 8.72 2.71
N ALA A 13 0.03 7.43 2.73
CA ALA A 13 0.43 6.54 1.63
C ALA A 13 -0.28 6.92 0.34
N ILE A 14 -1.58 7.20 0.40
CA ILE A 14 -2.35 7.62 -0.77
C ILE A 14 -1.79 8.92 -1.33
N ARG A 15 -1.54 9.90 -0.48
CA ARG A 15 -0.99 11.19 -0.91
C ARG A 15 0.39 11.03 -1.54
N THR A 16 1.22 10.15 -0.99
CA THR A 16 2.53 9.90 -1.56
C THR A 16 2.40 9.29 -2.95
N CYS A 17 1.47 8.35 -3.15
CA CYS A 17 1.23 7.77 -4.47
C CYS A 17 0.77 8.81 -5.48
N VAL A 18 -0.06 9.76 -5.05
CA VAL A 18 -0.54 10.82 -5.94
C VAL A 18 0.58 11.75 -6.36
N ASN A 19 1.50 12.04 -5.45
CA ASN A 19 2.53 13.06 -5.66
C ASN A 19 3.87 12.54 -6.14
N LYS A 20 4.15 11.26 -5.96
CA LYS A 20 5.45 10.69 -6.27
C LYS A 20 5.32 9.58 -7.32
N PRO A 21 5.94 9.74 -8.50
CA PRO A 21 5.85 8.73 -9.54
C PRO A 21 6.49 7.41 -9.13
N GLY A 22 5.86 6.32 -9.53
CA GLY A 22 6.43 4.99 -9.32
C GLY A 22 6.53 4.57 -7.87
N TYR A 23 5.69 5.10 -6.99
CA TYR A 23 5.73 4.76 -5.58
C TYR A 23 4.81 3.57 -5.31
N HIS A 24 5.37 2.51 -4.73
CA HIS A 24 4.66 1.25 -4.53
C HIS A 24 4.38 1.01 -3.06
N VAL A 25 3.11 0.84 -2.74
CA VAL A 25 2.66 0.62 -1.37
C VAL A 25 2.02 -0.76 -1.25
N GLY A 26 2.41 -1.50 -0.21
CA GLY A 26 1.78 -2.76 0.14
C GLY A 26 1.01 -2.61 1.44
N ILE A 27 -0.26 -3.02 1.43
CA ILE A 27 -1.07 -3.08 2.65
C ILE A 27 -1.35 -4.55 2.92
N VAL A 28 -0.82 -5.03 4.04
CA VAL A 28 -0.85 -6.46 4.39
C VAL A 28 -1.86 -6.70 5.49
N THR A 29 -2.85 -7.53 5.21
CA THR A 29 -3.91 -7.88 6.14
C THR A 29 -3.86 -9.36 6.46
N ARG A 30 -4.68 -9.82 7.41
CA ARG A 30 -4.71 -11.22 7.80
C ARG A 30 -5.37 -12.12 6.76
N THR A 31 -6.43 -11.64 6.13
CA THR A 31 -7.24 -12.43 5.22
C THR A 31 -7.56 -11.64 3.96
N ILE A 32 -8.01 -12.36 2.92
CA ILE A 32 -8.47 -11.71 1.70
C ILE A 32 -9.70 -10.84 1.97
N ALA A 33 -10.58 -11.26 2.87
CA ALA A 33 -11.74 -10.45 3.24
C ALA A 33 -11.30 -9.12 3.83
N ASP A 34 -10.29 -9.12 4.70
CA ASP A 34 -9.75 -7.90 5.28
C ASP A 34 -9.07 -7.03 4.20
N ALA A 35 -8.40 -7.65 3.25
CA ALA A 35 -7.78 -6.92 2.14
C ALA A 35 -8.84 -6.21 1.30
N LYS A 36 -9.96 -6.87 1.04
CA LYS A 36 -11.08 -6.26 0.31
C LYS A 36 -11.65 -5.06 1.06
N CYS A 37 -11.81 -5.20 2.38
CA CYS A 37 -12.30 -4.10 3.21
C CYS A 37 -11.34 -2.93 3.20
N ALA A 38 -10.04 -3.19 3.32
CA ALA A 38 -9.03 -2.14 3.28
C ALA A 38 -9.00 -1.42 1.94
N CYS A 39 -9.17 -2.18 0.85
CA CYS A 39 -9.22 -1.59 -0.49
C CYS A 39 -10.45 -0.68 -0.63
N THR A 40 -11.59 -1.10 -0.14
CA THR A 40 -12.81 -0.29 -0.15
C THR A 40 -12.62 0.97 0.67
N GLU A 41 -12.05 0.85 1.86
CA GLU A 41 -11.78 2.00 2.73
C GLU A 41 -10.87 3.02 2.04
N ALA A 42 -9.80 2.55 1.41
CA ALA A 42 -8.86 3.42 0.71
C ALA A 42 -9.54 4.14 -0.45
N TYR A 43 -10.32 3.42 -1.23
CA TYR A 43 -11.00 4.03 -2.38
C TYR A 43 -12.06 5.02 -1.94
N ASP A 44 -12.77 4.75 -0.84
CA ASP A 44 -13.75 5.67 -0.29
C ASP A 44 -13.08 6.99 0.12
N LEU A 45 -11.90 6.93 0.72
CA LEU A 45 -11.13 8.13 1.04
C LEU A 45 -10.74 8.90 -0.22
N ILE A 46 -10.30 8.19 -1.25
CA ILE A 46 -9.90 8.80 -2.51
C ILE A 46 -11.09 9.51 -3.16
N LYS A 47 -12.26 8.91 -3.11
CA LYS A 47 -13.46 9.50 -3.72
C LYS A 47 -13.90 10.81 -3.06
N GLU A 48 -13.50 11.04 -1.83
CA GLU A 48 -13.85 12.27 -1.12
C GLU A 48 -12.96 13.46 -1.50
N ASP A 49 -11.90 13.21 -2.26
CA ASP A 49 -10.95 14.24 -2.67
C ASP A 49 -10.80 14.20 -4.18
N ILE A 50 -11.25 15.27 -4.83
CA ILE A 50 -11.28 15.30 -6.29
C ILE A 50 -9.88 15.23 -6.91
N GLU A 51 -8.87 15.78 -6.24
CA GLU A 51 -7.49 15.70 -6.70
C GLU A 51 -6.98 14.26 -6.67
N MET A 52 -7.23 13.57 -5.57
CA MET A 52 -6.83 12.17 -5.44
C MET A 52 -7.55 11.30 -6.45
N LEU A 53 -8.85 11.51 -6.60
CA LEU A 53 -9.66 10.71 -7.53
C LEU A 53 -9.19 10.89 -8.96
N SER A 54 -8.82 12.10 -9.35
CA SER A 54 -8.36 12.37 -10.71
C SER A 54 -7.02 11.71 -11.01
N ALA A 55 -6.26 11.36 -9.98
CA ALA A 55 -4.96 10.71 -10.15
C ALA A 55 -5.08 9.19 -10.27
N VAL A 56 -6.24 8.61 -10.00
CA VAL A 56 -6.44 7.15 -10.07
C VAL A 56 -6.62 6.71 -11.52
N ASP A 57 -5.85 5.69 -11.89
CA ASP A 57 -5.94 5.08 -13.22
C ASP A 57 -6.84 3.83 -13.18
N GLY A 58 -6.76 3.05 -12.12
CA GLY A 58 -7.57 1.85 -11.99
C GLY A 58 -7.84 1.47 -10.55
N HIS A 59 -8.97 0.80 -10.34
CA HIS A 59 -9.36 0.28 -9.03
C HIS A 59 -9.95 -1.10 -9.22
N ILE A 60 -9.31 -2.11 -8.68
CA ILE A 60 -9.74 -3.50 -8.75
C ILE A 60 -9.95 -4.03 -7.34
N ASN A 61 -11.12 -4.60 -7.10
CA ASN A 61 -11.43 -5.22 -5.80
C ASN A 61 -12.33 -6.42 -6.04
N ARG A 62 -11.73 -7.51 -6.49
CA ARG A 62 -12.48 -8.73 -6.82
C ARG A 62 -11.62 -9.97 -6.53
N SER A 63 -12.29 -11.07 -6.17
CA SER A 63 -11.62 -12.35 -5.93
C SER A 63 -10.36 -12.19 -5.11
N ASN A 64 -9.20 -12.47 -5.70
CA ASN A 64 -7.91 -12.40 -5.04
C ASN A 64 -7.10 -11.17 -5.42
N ASP A 65 -7.70 -10.23 -6.17
CA ASP A 65 -7.00 -9.05 -6.65
C ASP A 65 -7.61 -7.80 -6.05
N GLN A 66 -6.84 -7.12 -5.22
CA GLN A 66 -7.23 -5.84 -4.64
C GLN A 66 -6.08 -4.86 -4.84
N PHE A 67 -6.28 -3.85 -5.69
CA PHE A 67 -5.26 -2.83 -5.89
C PHE A 67 -5.86 -1.55 -6.46
N ILE A 68 -5.13 -0.46 -6.27
CA ILE A 68 -5.45 0.84 -6.83
C ILE A 68 -4.20 1.32 -7.55
N THR A 69 -4.34 1.66 -8.82
CA THR A 69 -3.22 2.18 -9.62
C THR A 69 -3.42 3.66 -9.89
N PHE A 70 -2.31 4.37 -10.00
CA PHE A 70 -2.30 5.81 -10.24
C PHE A 70 -1.68 6.10 -11.59
N ASN A 71 -2.07 7.21 -12.21
CA ASN A 71 -1.64 7.53 -13.57
C ASN A 71 -0.16 7.92 -13.69
N ASN A 72 0.54 8.00 -12.56
CA ASN A 72 1.99 8.28 -12.55
C ASN A 72 2.83 7.01 -12.32
N GLY A 73 2.22 5.83 -12.41
CA GLY A 73 2.91 4.56 -12.20
C GLY A 73 2.95 4.08 -10.75
N SER A 74 2.41 4.85 -9.83
CA SER A 74 2.31 4.42 -8.44
C SER A 74 1.16 3.44 -8.26
N TYR A 75 1.20 2.65 -7.20
CA TYR A 75 0.09 1.76 -6.87
C TYR A 75 0.05 1.42 -5.39
N ILE A 76 -1.13 0.98 -4.96
CA ILE A 76 -1.34 0.40 -3.64
C ILE A 76 -1.91 -1.00 -3.86
N LYS A 77 -1.22 -2.00 -3.34
CA LYS A 77 -1.72 -3.38 -3.36
C LYS A 77 -2.14 -3.80 -1.97
N PHE A 78 -3.27 -4.49 -1.90
CA PHE A 78 -3.82 -4.99 -0.64
C PHE A 78 -3.70 -6.51 -0.70
N ILE A 79 -2.89 -7.10 0.17
CA ILE A 79 -2.59 -8.53 0.13
C ILE A 79 -2.86 -9.19 1.47
N SER A 80 -3.21 -10.46 1.43
CA SER A 80 -3.38 -11.24 2.64
C SER A 80 -2.01 -11.74 3.13
N ALA A 81 -1.93 -11.99 4.44
CA ALA A 81 -0.69 -12.38 5.10
C ALA A 81 -0.31 -13.82 4.79
N SER A 82 0.22 -14.02 3.62
CA SER A 82 0.78 -15.31 3.20
C SER A 82 2.18 -15.04 2.71
N ILE A 83 3.11 -15.89 3.08
CA ILE A 83 4.51 -15.78 2.64
C ILE A 83 4.56 -15.74 1.11
N ASN A 84 3.76 -16.59 0.47
CA ASN A 84 3.71 -16.65 -1.00
C ASN A 84 3.18 -15.36 -1.61
N ASN A 85 2.24 -14.70 -0.94
CA ASN A 85 1.71 -13.43 -1.42
C ASN A 85 2.71 -12.29 -1.26
N ILE A 86 3.56 -12.37 -0.25
CA ILE A 86 4.55 -11.34 0.04
C ILE A 86 5.78 -11.48 -0.84
N ARG A 87 6.19 -12.71 -1.12
CA ARG A 87 7.39 -12.99 -1.91
C ARG A 87 7.26 -12.44 -3.32
N GLY A 88 8.34 -11.86 -3.82
CA GLY A 88 8.39 -11.32 -5.16
C GLY A 88 7.89 -9.91 -5.29
N HIS A 89 7.22 -9.38 -4.27
CA HIS A 89 6.79 -7.99 -4.26
C HIS A 89 7.88 -7.11 -3.68
N LYS A 90 7.98 -5.91 -4.19
CA LYS A 90 8.91 -4.90 -3.68
C LYS A 90 8.15 -3.61 -3.47
N PHE A 91 8.07 -3.18 -2.22
CA PHE A 91 7.31 -1.99 -1.85
C PHE A 91 8.20 -0.94 -1.21
N HIS A 92 7.92 0.32 -1.49
CA HIS A 92 8.61 1.44 -0.84
C HIS A 92 8.03 1.69 0.55
N ARG A 93 6.75 1.38 0.72
CA ARG A 93 6.08 1.49 2.01
C ARG A 93 5.20 0.27 2.23
N ILE A 94 5.22 -0.24 3.45
CA ILE A 94 4.37 -1.36 3.84
C ILE A 94 3.61 -0.97 5.10
N LEU A 95 2.30 -1.14 5.06
CA LEU A 95 1.43 -1.00 6.24
C LEU A 95 0.87 -2.38 6.55
N TYR A 96 0.97 -2.79 7.80
CA TYR A 96 0.52 -4.12 8.19
C TYR A 96 -0.40 -4.07 9.40
N VAL A 97 -1.35 -5.01 9.47
CA VAL A 97 -2.25 -5.08 10.60
C VAL A 97 -1.54 -5.71 11.81
N LYS A 98 -1.92 -5.26 12.99
CA LYS A 98 -1.27 -5.62 14.25
C LYS A 98 -1.30 -7.11 14.56
N GLN A 99 -2.29 -7.82 14.09
CA GLN A 99 -2.54 -9.22 14.42
C GLN A 99 -1.74 -10.21 13.58
N LEU A 100 -0.79 -9.73 12.77
CA LEU A 100 0.01 -10.64 11.93
C LEU A 100 0.94 -11.51 12.76
N PRO A 101 1.16 -12.77 12.33
CA PRO A 101 2.16 -13.62 12.97
C PRO A 101 3.57 -13.02 12.85
N HIS A 102 4.41 -13.36 13.81
CA HIS A 102 5.79 -12.89 13.87
C HIS A 102 6.57 -13.18 12.58
N ASP A 103 6.41 -14.40 12.06
CA ASP A 103 7.10 -14.81 10.84
C ASP A 103 6.72 -13.93 9.65
N THR A 104 5.44 -13.57 9.56
CA THR A 104 4.95 -12.71 8.49
C THR A 104 5.61 -11.34 8.58
N VAL A 105 5.67 -10.75 9.77
CA VAL A 105 6.30 -9.45 9.96
C VAL A 105 7.77 -9.50 9.55
N PHE A 106 8.46 -10.59 9.86
CA PHE A 106 9.85 -10.77 9.43
C PHE A 106 9.97 -10.72 7.91
N HIS A 107 9.09 -11.43 7.21
CA HIS A 107 9.13 -11.47 5.74
C HIS A 107 8.79 -10.13 5.08
N LEU A 108 8.06 -9.26 5.77
CA LEU A 108 7.77 -7.92 5.25
C LEU A 108 9.02 -7.11 5.01
N SER A 109 10.03 -7.31 5.86
CA SER A 109 11.28 -6.56 5.72
C SER A 109 12.03 -6.91 4.43
N THR A 110 11.81 -8.13 3.89
CA THR A 110 12.46 -8.53 2.64
C THR A 110 11.75 -7.97 1.41
N ALA A 111 10.50 -7.56 1.56
CA ALA A 111 9.72 -6.96 0.46
C ALA A 111 9.85 -5.45 0.42
N HIS A 112 10.42 -4.85 1.45
CA HIS A 112 10.51 -3.41 1.57
C HIS A 112 11.70 -2.84 0.80
N ILE A 113 11.46 -1.78 0.06
CA ILE A 113 12.49 -1.01 -0.63
C ILE A 113 12.36 0.44 -0.24
N GLU A 114 13.48 1.07 0.07
CA GLU A 114 13.51 2.48 0.42
C GLU A 114 14.52 3.18 -0.48
N TYR A 115 14.08 4.19 -1.22
CA TYR A 115 14.95 4.93 -2.12
C TYR A 115 15.77 5.96 -1.39
N MET A 116 16.99 6.14 -1.87
CA MET A 116 17.91 7.12 -1.30
C MET A 116 17.36 8.54 -1.35
N GLU A 117 16.67 8.88 -2.43
CA GLU A 117 16.09 10.21 -2.56
C GLU A 117 15.01 10.51 -1.53
N GLU A 118 14.45 9.50 -0.90
CA GLU A 118 13.51 9.71 0.21
C GLU A 118 14.26 10.11 1.48
N ASP A 119 15.42 9.54 1.65
CA ASP A 119 16.26 9.85 2.83
C ASP A 119 16.79 11.26 2.77
N ASN A 120 17.11 11.68 1.57
CA ASN A 120 17.71 12.99 1.34
C ASN A 120 16.65 14.08 1.22
N GLY A 121 15.57 13.68 1.14
CA GLY A 121 14.48 14.45 0.96
C GLY A 121 14.31 15.69 0.61
N ALA A 122 14.91 15.03 0.87
CA ALA A 122 14.69 15.38 0.79
C ALA A 122 14.98 15.86 0.60
N SER A 123 15.40 15.66 0.80
CA SER A 123 15.79 15.86 0.67
C SER A 123 15.76 16.30 0.52
N ARG A 124 15.86 16.43 0.80
CA ARG A 124 15.88 16.71 0.70
C ARG A 124 15.60 17.33 0.86
#